data_191a496606ab371c576550ffef7185ef
#
_entry.id   191a496606ab371c576550ffef7185ef
#
_cell.length_a   1.000
_cell.length_b   1.000
_cell.length_c   1.000
_cell.angle_alpha   90.00
_cell.angle_beta   90.00
_cell.angle_gamma   90.00
#
_symmetry.space_group_name_H-M   'P 1'
#
loop_
_entity.id
_entity.type
_entity.pdbx_description
1 polymer ?
#
loop_
_entity_poly.entity_id
_entity_poly.type
_entity_poly.pdbx_seq_one_letter_code
_entity_poly.pdbx_strand_id
1 'polypeptide(L)'
;MLHAWLFDMVDQVCREVRRDPRPFGGIQVVLSGDFFQLPPVSVSGRNRDLIAPTPEFIASRERYARAGLNPEGFITESLVWPELNPVICYLTEQHRQDTGELLTVLTDIREGDVTQSDRDVLVTRLGKLPEPRPGRRPPVPGEPQADNLNDMRLNQIMLDPHEFHAETAGPANLVDRLKKNMLAPERLILKEGAAVMALRNDTDRQYVNGSLGTVRGFAQENKGGWPIVEFENGNIVTMKQATWEMMDGDTVLASVFQVPLRCAWGITIHKSQGMTLDRAVMDLKRTFAPGMGYVALSRVESLGGLYLAGVNERMFLVSPDAVVLDGDLREASAAASDQLADEGANAFKPAEQDEFGANPDDDFAQDALF
;
A
#
# COMPACT_ATOMS: atom_id res chain seq x y z
N MET A 1 -5.46 0.29 -4.24
CA MET A 1 -5.93 1.41 -5.11
C MET A 1 -7.35 1.82 -4.72
N LEU A 2 -7.78 3.05 -5.10
CA LEU A 2 -9.15 3.51 -4.95
C LEU A 2 -10.00 3.04 -6.13
N HIS A 3 -11.25 2.66 -5.87
CA HIS A 3 -12.25 2.48 -6.91
C HIS A 3 -12.74 3.84 -7.45
N ALA A 4 -13.16 3.88 -8.68
CA ALA A 4 -13.72 5.07 -9.31
C ALA A 4 -14.87 5.70 -8.47
N TRP A 5 -15.84 4.87 -8.01
CA TRP A 5 -16.95 5.36 -7.19
C TRP A 5 -16.51 5.98 -5.86
N LEU A 6 -15.43 5.46 -5.25
CA LEU A 6 -14.91 6.01 -4.00
C LEU A 6 -14.22 7.35 -4.23
N PHE A 7 -13.53 7.51 -5.36
CA PHE A 7 -12.92 8.76 -5.77
C PHE A 7 -13.97 9.85 -5.99
N ASP A 8 -15.07 9.53 -6.69
CA ASP A 8 -16.22 10.43 -6.85
C ASP A 8 -16.87 10.79 -5.49
N MET A 9 -16.94 9.85 -4.56
CA MET A 9 -17.49 10.13 -3.23
C MET A 9 -16.61 11.15 -2.48
N VAL A 10 -15.29 11.02 -2.57
CA VAL A 10 -14.35 11.99 -1.96
C VAL A 10 -14.52 13.37 -2.59
N ASP A 11 -14.64 13.44 -3.93
CA ASP A 11 -14.94 14.69 -4.64
C ASP A 11 -16.22 15.34 -4.10
N GLN A 12 -17.32 14.58 -4.03
CA GLN A 12 -18.60 15.11 -3.55
C GLN A 12 -18.51 15.64 -2.12
N VAL A 13 -17.86 14.91 -1.21
CA VAL A 13 -17.66 15.36 0.16
C VAL A 13 -16.88 16.67 0.20
N CYS A 14 -15.81 16.80 -0.59
CA CYS A 14 -15.04 18.05 -0.66
C CYS A 14 -15.87 19.22 -1.18
N ARG A 15 -16.67 19.02 -2.24
CA ARG A 15 -17.57 20.05 -2.79
C ARG A 15 -18.60 20.51 -1.74
N GLU A 16 -19.22 19.59 -1.03
CA GLU A 16 -20.23 19.88 0.01
C GLU A 16 -19.63 20.66 1.20
N VAL A 17 -18.49 20.19 1.72
CA VAL A 17 -17.84 20.82 2.87
C VAL A 17 -17.37 22.23 2.54
N ARG A 18 -16.78 22.43 1.36
CA ARG A 18 -16.29 23.74 0.93
C ARG A 18 -17.35 24.63 0.30
N ARG A 19 -18.54 24.09 0.02
CA ARG A 19 -19.62 24.76 -0.72
C ARG A 19 -19.16 25.33 -2.07
N ASP A 20 -18.26 24.61 -2.73
CA ASP A 20 -17.67 24.98 -4.01
C ASP A 20 -17.99 23.88 -5.03
N PRO A 21 -18.63 24.18 -6.18
CA PRO A 21 -19.02 23.19 -7.16
C PRO A 21 -17.84 22.64 -8.01
N ARG A 22 -16.66 23.27 -7.94
CA ARG A 22 -15.48 22.80 -8.68
C ARG A 22 -15.02 21.42 -8.17
N PRO A 23 -14.29 20.65 -8.99
CA PRO A 23 -13.72 19.37 -8.56
C PRO A 23 -13.01 19.50 -7.20
N PHE A 24 -13.30 18.57 -6.30
CA PHE A 24 -12.79 18.54 -4.93
C PHE A 24 -12.98 19.86 -4.13
N GLY A 25 -14.06 20.63 -4.46
CA GLY A 25 -14.28 21.91 -3.81
C GLY A 25 -13.18 22.93 -4.09
N GLY A 26 -12.53 22.86 -5.25
CA GLY A 26 -11.43 23.74 -5.65
C GLY A 26 -10.10 23.48 -4.93
N ILE A 27 -9.96 22.36 -4.21
CA ILE A 27 -8.68 21.96 -3.59
C ILE A 27 -7.75 21.43 -4.69
N GLN A 28 -6.46 21.78 -4.61
CA GLN A 28 -5.44 21.14 -5.44
C GLN A 28 -5.28 19.67 -5.04
N VAL A 29 -5.43 18.77 -6.00
CA VAL A 29 -5.33 17.32 -5.78
C VAL A 29 -4.06 16.80 -6.45
N VAL A 30 -3.23 16.08 -5.68
CA VAL A 30 -2.06 15.36 -6.19
C VAL A 30 -2.35 13.87 -6.08
N LEU A 31 -2.30 13.17 -7.22
CA LEU A 31 -2.53 11.73 -7.31
C LEU A 31 -1.22 11.03 -7.61
N SER A 32 -0.95 9.95 -6.90
CA SER A 32 0.22 9.10 -7.15
C SER A 32 -0.20 7.63 -7.13
N GLY A 33 0.30 6.84 -8.06
CA GLY A 33 -0.05 5.42 -8.14
C GLY A 33 0.66 4.67 -9.26
N ASP A 34 0.40 3.37 -9.32
CA ASP A 34 0.89 2.46 -10.36
C ASP A 34 -0.24 1.47 -10.70
N PHE A 35 -0.80 1.58 -11.89
CA PHE A 35 -1.94 0.76 -12.34
C PHE A 35 -1.57 -0.70 -12.62
N PHE A 36 -0.30 -1.03 -12.75
CA PHE A 36 0.20 -2.41 -12.85
C PHE A 36 0.29 -3.13 -11.52
N GLN A 37 0.21 -2.40 -10.40
CA GLN A 37 0.09 -3.01 -9.09
C GLN A 37 -1.31 -3.57 -8.88
N LEU A 38 -1.54 -4.16 -7.68
CA LEU A 38 -2.81 -4.79 -7.37
C LEU A 38 -3.99 -3.85 -7.59
N PRO A 39 -5.01 -4.29 -8.34
CA PRO A 39 -6.21 -3.50 -8.56
C PRO A 39 -6.96 -3.27 -7.24
N PRO A 40 -7.93 -2.34 -7.22
CA PRO A 40 -8.81 -2.19 -6.07
C PRO A 40 -9.50 -3.51 -5.74
N VAL A 41 -9.57 -3.85 -4.44
CA VAL A 41 -10.22 -5.09 -4.01
C VAL A 41 -11.74 -4.89 -4.05
N SER A 42 -12.41 -5.53 -5.00
CA SER A 42 -13.88 -5.58 -5.01
C SER A 42 -14.38 -6.35 -3.81
N VAL A 43 -15.31 -5.78 -3.04
CA VAL A 43 -16.00 -6.48 -1.97
C VAL A 43 -16.80 -7.62 -2.60
N SER A 44 -16.24 -8.84 -2.57
CA SER A 44 -16.86 -10.00 -3.17
C SER A 44 -18.21 -10.31 -2.53
N GLY A 45 -19.17 -10.71 -3.36
CA GLY A 45 -20.58 -10.96 -3.21
C GLY A 45 -21.19 -11.46 -1.90
N ARG A 46 -20.41 -12.01 -0.95
CA ARG A 46 -20.99 -12.51 0.33
C ARG A 46 -21.44 -11.42 1.30
N ASN A 47 -20.88 -10.21 1.20
CA ASN A 47 -21.33 -9.08 2.04
C ASN A 47 -22.21 -8.07 1.28
N ARG A 48 -22.35 -8.20 -0.05
CA ARG A 48 -23.22 -7.35 -0.87
C ARG A 48 -24.70 -7.58 -0.61
N ASP A 49 -25.07 -8.83 -0.31
CA ASP A 49 -26.47 -9.25 -0.14
C ASP A 49 -27.03 -8.94 1.27
N LEU A 50 -26.19 -8.47 2.19
CA LEU A 50 -26.60 -8.21 3.58
C LEU A 50 -27.08 -6.77 3.83
N ILE A 51 -26.82 -5.83 2.90
CA ILE A 51 -27.28 -4.44 3.01
C ILE A 51 -28.05 -4.11 1.73
N ALA A 52 -29.35 -3.85 1.86
CA ALA A 52 -30.14 -3.36 0.74
C ALA A 52 -29.48 -2.08 0.18
N PRO A 53 -29.24 -2.00 -1.14
CA PRO A 53 -28.60 -0.81 -1.72
C PRO A 53 -29.47 0.41 -1.45
N THR A 54 -28.85 1.50 -0.99
CA THR A 54 -29.56 2.77 -0.78
C THR A 54 -29.97 3.37 -2.14
N PRO A 55 -31.02 4.21 -2.18
CA PRO A 55 -31.40 4.91 -3.42
C PRO A 55 -30.24 5.67 -4.06
N GLU A 56 -29.38 6.29 -3.24
CA GLU A 56 -28.21 7.04 -3.70
C GLU A 56 -27.18 6.12 -4.36
N PHE A 57 -26.97 4.92 -3.81
CA PHE A 57 -26.09 3.92 -4.38
C PHE A 57 -26.61 3.43 -5.76
N ILE A 58 -27.92 3.20 -5.87
CA ILE A 58 -28.55 2.81 -7.13
C ILE A 58 -28.40 3.92 -8.17
N ALA A 59 -28.71 5.17 -7.80
CA ALA A 59 -28.59 6.34 -8.66
C ALA A 59 -27.14 6.57 -9.12
N SER A 60 -26.17 6.35 -8.24
CA SER A 60 -24.74 6.42 -8.60
C SER A 60 -24.40 5.39 -9.68
N ARG A 61 -24.81 4.14 -9.51
CA ARG A 61 -24.55 3.07 -10.50
C ARG A 61 -25.21 3.34 -11.84
N GLU A 62 -26.42 3.91 -11.84
CA GLU A 62 -27.08 4.31 -13.08
C GLU A 62 -26.33 5.42 -13.83
N ARG A 63 -25.71 6.37 -13.11
CA ARG A 63 -24.86 7.42 -13.70
C ARG A 63 -23.65 6.81 -14.41
N TYR A 64 -22.96 5.87 -13.75
CA TYR A 64 -21.84 5.12 -14.33
C TYR A 64 -22.26 4.33 -15.58
N ALA A 65 -23.38 3.61 -15.50
CA ALA A 65 -23.89 2.84 -16.63
C ALA A 65 -24.24 3.73 -17.86
N ARG A 66 -24.84 4.91 -17.64
CA ARG A 66 -25.13 5.87 -18.71
C ARG A 66 -23.86 6.45 -19.32
N ALA A 67 -22.80 6.63 -18.54
CA ALA A 67 -21.50 7.09 -19.00
C ALA A 67 -20.66 5.98 -19.67
N GLY A 68 -21.09 4.72 -19.60
CA GLY A 68 -20.29 3.57 -20.08
C GLY A 68 -19.04 3.29 -19.23
N LEU A 69 -19.03 3.73 -17.97
CA LEU A 69 -17.91 3.63 -17.06
C LEU A 69 -18.12 2.52 -16.01
N ASN A 70 -17.03 2.01 -15.45
CA ASN A 70 -17.07 0.98 -14.41
C ASN A 70 -16.82 1.60 -13.01
N PRO A 71 -17.81 1.63 -12.12
CA PRO A 71 -17.63 2.19 -10.78
C PRO A 71 -16.57 1.43 -9.94
N GLU A 72 -16.31 0.16 -10.26
CA GLU A 72 -15.28 -0.66 -9.59
C GLU A 72 -13.95 -0.66 -10.34
N GLY A 73 -13.83 0.12 -11.40
CA GLY A 73 -12.61 0.30 -12.19
C GLY A 73 -11.60 1.24 -11.55
N PHE A 74 -10.64 1.65 -12.34
CA PHE A 74 -9.62 2.61 -11.94
C PHE A 74 -10.21 4.01 -11.72
N ILE A 75 -9.49 4.87 -11.00
CA ILE A 75 -9.93 6.25 -10.74
C ILE A 75 -10.15 7.05 -12.04
N THR A 76 -9.49 6.69 -13.13
CA THR A 76 -9.67 7.28 -14.46
C THR A 76 -11.06 7.02 -15.05
N GLU A 77 -11.77 6.03 -14.53
CA GLU A 77 -13.17 5.75 -14.87
C GLU A 77 -14.17 6.48 -13.95
N SER A 78 -13.71 7.36 -13.05
CA SER A 78 -14.60 8.17 -12.22
C SER A 78 -15.32 9.23 -13.06
N LEU A 79 -16.52 9.60 -12.62
CA LEU A 79 -17.33 10.63 -13.25
C LEU A 79 -16.67 12.01 -13.18
N VAL A 80 -15.88 12.26 -12.12
CA VAL A 80 -15.15 13.53 -11.94
C VAL A 80 -13.87 13.61 -12.79
N TRP A 81 -13.32 12.49 -13.25
CA TRP A 81 -12.03 12.47 -13.95
C TRP A 81 -11.95 13.43 -15.15
N PRO A 82 -12.93 13.46 -16.08
CA PRO A 82 -12.90 14.39 -17.22
C PRO A 82 -12.97 15.86 -16.80
N GLU A 83 -13.69 16.18 -15.71
CA GLU A 83 -13.83 17.53 -15.18
C GLU A 83 -12.56 17.97 -14.43
N LEU A 84 -11.96 17.05 -13.68
CA LEU A 84 -10.70 17.28 -12.97
C LEU A 84 -9.55 17.56 -13.93
N ASN A 85 -9.52 16.86 -15.08
CA ASN A 85 -8.53 16.99 -16.14
C ASN A 85 -7.09 17.17 -15.59
N PRO A 86 -6.56 16.18 -14.84
CA PRO A 86 -5.29 16.34 -14.16
C PRO A 86 -4.13 16.39 -15.14
N VAL A 87 -3.12 17.21 -14.82
CA VAL A 87 -1.84 17.17 -15.54
C VAL A 87 -1.14 15.86 -15.23
N ILE A 88 -0.81 15.09 -16.25
CA ILE A 88 -0.16 13.80 -16.09
C ILE A 88 1.36 13.97 -16.09
N CYS A 89 2.02 13.45 -15.03
CA CYS A 89 3.46 13.39 -14.91
C CYS A 89 3.88 11.92 -14.84
N TYR A 90 4.27 11.33 -15.97
CA TYR A 90 4.71 9.95 -16.01
C TYR A 90 6.16 9.84 -15.57
N LEU A 91 6.39 9.06 -14.48
CA LEU A 91 7.74 8.86 -13.93
C LEU A 91 8.45 7.74 -14.72
N THR A 92 9.61 8.05 -15.27
CA THR A 92 10.39 7.14 -16.13
C THR A 92 11.63 6.55 -15.43
N GLU A 93 12.11 7.20 -14.36
CA GLU A 93 13.28 6.73 -13.65
C GLU A 93 12.93 5.73 -12.55
N GLN A 94 13.68 4.65 -12.50
CA GLN A 94 13.57 3.59 -11.51
C GLN A 94 14.73 3.70 -10.52
N HIS A 95 14.41 3.75 -9.21
CA HIS A 95 15.42 3.88 -8.14
C HIS A 95 15.45 2.68 -7.17
N ARG A 96 14.55 1.71 -7.33
CA ARG A 96 14.49 0.55 -6.43
C ARG A 96 15.34 -0.61 -6.91
N GLN A 97 15.23 -0.96 -8.19
CA GLN A 97 15.99 -2.06 -8.78
C GLN A 97 17.31 -1.54 -9.36
N ASP A 98 18.37 -2.34 -9.19
CA ASP A 98 19.59 -2.14 -9.94
C ASP A 98 19.34 -2.39 -11.44
N THR A 99 20.13 -1.73 -12.29
CA THR A 99 20.11 -2.01 -13.74
C THR A 99 20.58 -3.45 -13.97
N GLY A 100 19.67 -4.31 -14.44
CA GLY A 100 19.96 -5.73 -14.66
C GLY A 100 18.77 -6.54 -15.12
N GLU A 101 18.94 -7.86 -15.20
CA GLU A 101 17.94 -8.80 -15.73
C GLU A 101 16.59 -8.71 -15.03
N LEU A 102 16.54 -8.47 -13.70
CA LEU A 102 15.28 -8.33 -12.98
C LEU A 102 14.48 -7.10 -13.45
N LEU A 103 15.16 -5.98 -13.69
CA LEU A 103 14.48 -4.77 -14.19
C LEU A 103 13.92 -5.00 -15.59
N THR A 104 14.65 -5.69 -16.47
CA THR A 104 14.15 -6.08 -17.80
C THR A 104 12.89 -6.92 -17.67
N VAL A 105 12.92 -8.01 -16.88
CA VAL A 105 11.74 -8.87 -16.64
C VAL A 105 10.55 -8.08 -16.11
N LEU A 106 10.75 -7.15 -15.17
CA LEU A 106 9.68 -6.32 -14.63
C LEU A 106 9.08 -5.37 -15.67
N THR A 107 9.92 -4.84 -16.56
CA THR A 107 9.48 -4.00 -17.67
C THR A 107 8.64 -4.79 -18.66
N ASP A 108 9.12 -5.96 -19.08
CA ASP A 108 8.42 -6.83 -20.02
C ASP A 108 7.08 -7.35 -19.44
N ILE A 109 7.02 -7.60 -18.12
CA ILE A 109 5.74 -7.91 -17.44
C ILE A 109 4.78 -6.73 -17.53
N ARG A 110 5.24 -5.48 -17.31
CA ARG A 110 4.38 -4.29 -17.39
C ARG A 110 3.84 -4.08 -18.81
N GLU A 111 4.69 -4.28 -19.80
CA GLU A 111 4.33 -4.13 -21.23
C GLU A 111 3.47 -5.30 -21.74
N GLY A 112 3.38 -6.38 -20.98
CA GLY A 112 2.66 -7.59 -21.38
C GLY A 112 3.42 -8.44 -22.39
N ASP A 113 4.72 -8.22 -22.55
CA ASP A 113 5.57 -8.75 -23.64
C ASP A 113 6.60 -9.78 -23.09
N VAL A 114 6.16 -10.61 -22.14
CA VAL A 114 7.01 -11.59 -21.47
C VAL A 114 7.53 -12.64 -22.43
N THR A 115 8.83 -12.68 -22.61
CA THR A 115 9.54 -13.57 -23.52
C THR A 115 9.95 -14.89 -22.83
N GLN A 116 10.49 -15.85 -23.61
CA GLN A 116 11.10 -17.06 -23.04
C GLN A 116 12.37 -16.71 -22.24
N SER A 117 13.12 -15.70 -22.66
CA SER A 117 14.32 -15.24 -21.95
C SER A 117 14.00 -14.79 -20.52
N ASP A 118 12.89 -14.06 -20.32
CA ASP A 118 12.46 -13.59 -18.99
C ASP A 118 12.09 -14.76 -18.08
N ARG A 119 11.42 -15.78 -18.65
CA ARG A 119 11.10 -17.03 -17.95
C ARG A 119 12.37 -17.76 -17.54
N ASP A 120 13.35 -17.86 -18.43
CA ASP A 120 14.62 -18.54 -18.17
C ASP A 120 15.41 -17.82 -17.06
N VAL A 121 15.43 -16.48 -17.05
CA VAL A 121 16.02 -15.68 -15.96
C VAL A 121 15.37 -16.04 -14.62
N LEU A 122 14.03 -16.06 -14.54
CA LEU A 122 13.32 -16.39 -13.30
C LEU A 122 13.50 -17.85 -12.88
N VAL A 123 13.59 -18.79 -13.84
CA VAL A 123 13.85 -20.21 -13.59
C VAL A 123 15.20 -20.39 -12.90
N THR A 124 16.20 -19.55 -13.18
CA THR A 124 17.50 -19.60 -12.48
C THR A 124 17.36 -19.42 -10.96
N ARG A 125 16.25 -18.86 -10.49
CA ARG A 125 15.97 -18.58 -9.08
C ARG A 125 15.01 -19.60 -8.45
N LEU A 126 14.42 -20.49 -9.26
CA LEU A 126 13.46 -21.49 -8.81
C LEU A 126 14.15 -22.58 -7.97
N GLY A 127 13.56 -22.89 -6.82
CA GLY A 127 14.07 -23.91 -5.89
C GLY A 127 15.35 -23.54 -5.15
N LYS A 128 15.94 -22.36 -5.42
CA LYS A 128 17.06 -21.85 -4.63
C LYS A 128 16.56 -21.33 -3.29
N LEU A 129 17.36 -21.49 -2.26
CA LEU A 129 17.12 -20.93 -0.94
C LEU A 129 18.24 -19.94 -0.59
N PRO A 130 17.93 -18.86 0.12
CA PRO A 130 18.95 -17.94 0.59
C PRO A 130 19.86 -18.64 1.59
N GLU A 131 21.14 -18.29 1.57
CA GLU A 131 22.08 -18.76 2.59
C GLU A 131 21.59 -18.33 3.98
N PRO A 132 21.63 -19.23 4.97
CA PRO A 132 21.26 -18.91 6.34
C PRO A 132 22.17 -17.80 6.88
N ARG A 133 21.61 -16.65 7.22
CA ARG A 133 22.32 -15.67 8.07
C ARG A 133 22.05 -16.03 9.54
N PRO A 134 23.05 -15.96 10.41
CA PRO A 134 22.82 -16.22 11.84
C PRO A 134 21.68 -15.35 12.39
N GLY A 135 20.63 -16.01 12.90
CA GLY A 135 19.47 -15.35 13.50
C GLY A 135 18.46 -14.72 12.52
N ARG A 136 18.63 -14.82 11.19
CA ARG A 136 17.74 -14.20 10.21
C ARG A 136 17.32 -15.18 9.12
N ARG A 137 16.01 -15.33 8.94
CA ARG A 137 15.44 -16.00 7.75
C ARG A 137 14.63 -14.99 6.96
N PRO A 138 14.76 -14.96 5.62
CA PRO A 138 14.01 -14.02 4.80
C PRO A 138 12.51 -14.26 4.92
N PRO A 139 11.69 -13.19 4.83
CA PRO A 139 10.25 -13.32 4.74
C PRO A 139 9.85 -14.08 3.48
N VAL A 140 8.78 -14.87 3.55
CA VAL A 140 8.21 -15.59 2.42
C VAL A 140 6.88 -14.91 2.05
N PRO A 141 6.79 -14.17 0.94
CA PRO A 141 5.53 -13.67 0.45
C PRO A 141 4.65 -14.82 -0.06
N GLY A 142 3.42 -14.90 0.44
CA GLY A 142 2.45 -15.90 -0.01
C GLY A 142 1.10 -15.68 0.70
N GLU A 143 -0.03 -15.99 0.02
CA GLU A 143 -1.37 -16.00 0.59
C GLU A 143 -2.01 -17.37 0.44
N PRO A 144 -2.83 -17.84 1.39
CA PRO A 144 -3.20 -17.41 2.74
C PRO A 144 -2.30 -17.99 3.85
N GLN A 145 -1.10 -18.44 3.50
CA GLN A 145 -0.24 -19.25 4.39
C GLN A 145 0.70 -18.42 5.28
N ALA A 146 0.77 -17.09 5.10
CA ALA A 146 1.73 -16.25 5.81
C ALA A 146 1.52 -16.28 7.34
N ASP A 147 0.28 -16.18 7.80
CA ASP A 147 0.00 -16.21 9.24
C ASP A 147 0.27 -17.59 9.84
N ASN A 148 -0.12 -18.68 9.14
CA ASN A 148 0.21 -20.05 9.55
C ASN A 148 1.73 -20.31 9.58
N LEU A 149 2.47 -19.75 8.62
CA LEU A 149 3.92 -19.84 8.60
C LEU A 149 4.53 -19.09 9.79
N ASN A 150 4.02 -17.91 10.11
CA ASN A 150 4.46 -17.12 11.26
C ASN A 150 4.23 -17.88 12.56
N ASP A 151 3.04 -18.45 12.76
CA ASP A 151 2.71 -19.25 13.95
C ASP A 151 3.59 -20.50 14.07
N MET A 152 3.77 -21.22 12.95
CA MET A 152 4.63 -22.40 12.93
C MET A 152 6.09 -22.05 13.29
N ARG A 153 6.63 -20.97 12.75
CA ARG A 153 7.99 -20.53 13.01
C ARG A 153 8.17 -20.02 14.43
N LEU A 154 7.21 -19.28 14.95
CA LEU A 154 7.21 -18.81 16.33
C LEU A 154 7.18 -19.98 17.31
N ASN A 155 6.37 -21.03 17.02
CA ASN A 155 6.28 -22.23 17.85
C ASN A 155 7.56 -23.09 17.81
N GLN A 156 8.37 -23.00 16.76
CA GLN A 156 9.67 -23.66 16.67
C GLN A 156 10.76 -23.04 17.57
N ILE A 157 10.54 -21.82 18.05
CA ILE A 157 11.44 -21.19 19.02
C ILE A 157 11.14 -21.74 20.43
N MET A 158 12.12 -22.39 21.03
CA MET A 158 11.99 -23.08 22.33
C MET A 158 12.21 -22.14 23.54
N LEU A 159 11.99 -20.83 23.36
CA LEU A 159 12.09 -19.81 24.41
C LEU A 159 10.69 -19.38 24.87
N ASP A 160 10.61 -18.80 26.06
CA ASP A 160 9.35 -18.38 26.66
C ASP A 160 8.68 -17.28 25.81
N PRO A 161 7.35 -17.36 25.61
CA PRO A 161 6.60 -16.35 24.92
C PRO A 161 6.32 -15.13 25.80
N HIS A 162 6.39 -13.94 25.19
CA HIS A 162 5.89 -12.69 25.76
C HIS A 162 4.65 -12.28 25.00
N GLU A 163 3.57 -11.93 25.72
CA GLU A 163 2.29 -11.58 25.15
C GLU A 163 1.99 -10.10 25.38
N PHE A 164 1.56 -9.43 24.32
CA PHE A 164 1.13 -8.04 24.32
C PHE A 164 -0.32 -7.98 23.86
N HIS A 165 -1.21 -7.47 24.69
CA HIS A 165 -2.62 -7.33 24.39
C HIS A 165 -2.93 -5.89 24.01
N ALA A 166 -3.72 -5.70 22.97
CA ALA A 166 -4.19 -4.38 22.58
C ALA A 166 -5.12 -3.81 23.65
N GLU A 167 -4.82 -2.61 24.13
CA GLU A 167 -5.70 -1.83 24.97
C GLU A 167 -6.59 -0.95 24.10
N THR A 168 -7.81 -0.67 24.52
CA THR A 168 -8.78 0.07 23.70
C THR A 168 -9.52 1.11 24.52
N ALA A 169 -9.86 2.23 23.91
CA ALA A 169 -10.70 3.28 24.48
C ALA A 169 -11.73 3.76 23.44
N GLY A 170 -12.94 4.06 23.91
CA GLY A 170 -14.05 4.55 23.08
C GLY A 170 -15.14 3.51 22.80
N PRO A 171 -16.17 3.85 22.01
CA PRO A 171 -17.28 2.96 21.66
C PRO A 171 -16.84 1.70 20.90
N ALA A 172 -17.41 0.54 21.25
CA ALA A 172 -17.01 -0.77 20.72
C ALA A 172 -17.05 -0.84 19.19
N ASN A 173 -18.08 -0.28 18.56
CA ASN A 173 -18.24 -0.27 17.10
C ASN A 173 -17.11 0.51 16.38
N LEU A 174 -16.61 1.59 16.97
CA LEU A 174 -15.52 2.38 16.42
C LEU A 174 -14.17 1.68 16.66
N VAL A 175 -13.99 1.10 17.85
CA VAL A 175 -12.82 0.27 18.17
C VAL A 175 -12.71 -0.93 17.23
N ASP A 176 -13.82 -1.65 16.95
CA ASP A 176 -13.82 -2.76 16.01
C ASP A 176 -13.46 -2.33 14.58
N ARG A 177 -13.87 -1.12 14.19
CA ARG A 177 -13.48 -0.53 12.90
C ARG A 177 -11.99 -0.19 12.84
N LEU A 178 -11.42 0.37 13.91
CA LEU A 178 -9.97 0.59 14.03
C LEU A 178 -9.20 -0.72 13.95
N LYS A 179 -9.60 -1.75 14.70
CA LYS A 179 -8.96 -3.07 14.72
C LYS A 179 -8.94 -3.74 13.34
N LYS A 180 -9.99 -3.59 12.54
CA LYS A 180 -10.05 -4.12 11.18
C LYS A 180 -9.07 -3.47 10.23
N ASN A 181 -8.73 -2.21 10.46
CA ASN A 181 -7.85 -1.41 9.61
C ASN A 181 -6.38 -1.44 10.07
N MET A 182 -6.11 -1.77 11.35
CA MET A 182 -4.75 -1.87 11.84
C MET A 182 -4.14 -3.24 11.48
N LEU A 183 -2.87 -3.24 11.12
CA LEU A 183 -2.12 -4.47 10.81
C LEU A 183 -1.56 -5.16 12.06
N ALA A 184 -1.54 -4.47 13.20
CA ALA A 184 -1.08 -5.02 14.46
C ALA A 184 -2.12 -6.00 15.02
N PRO A 185 -1.70 -7.21 15.43
CA PRO A 185 -2.62 -8.19 16.00
C PRO A 185 -3.11 -7.74 17.37
N GLU A 186 -4.37 -8.04 17.71
CA GLU A 186 -4.93 -7.75 19.05
C GLU A 186 -4.15 -8.46 20.16
N ARG A 187 -3.70 -9.67 19.87
CA ARG A 187 -2.81 -10.47 20.72
C ARG A 187 -1.52 -10.72 19.96
N LEU A 188 -0.48 -10.00 20.33
CA LEU A 188 0.86 -10.16 19.77
C LEU A 188 1.67 -11.07 20.66
N ILE A 189 2.14 -12.20 20.13
CA ILE A 189 3.02 -13.13 20.82
C ILE A 189 4.40 -13.02 20.19
N LEU A 190 5.40 -12.76 20.97
CA LEU A 190 6.80 -12.68 20.54
C LEU A 190 7.69 -13.57 21.43
N LYS A 191 8.79 -14.02 20.83
CA LYS A 191 9.87 -14.74 21.53
C LYS A 191 11.20 -14.13 21.11
N GLU A 192 12.22 -14.23 21.93
CA GLU A 192 13.57 -13.87 21.52
C GLU A 192 13.97 -14.67 20.27
N GLY A 193 14.57 -14.02 19.28
CA GLY A 193 14.86 -14.58 17.95
C GLY A 193 13.71 -14.51 16.96
N ALA A 194 12.53 -14.01 17.34
CA ALA A 194 11.42 -13.85 16.40
C ALA A 194 11.75 -12.80 15.33
N ALA A 195 11.47 -13.14 14.07
CA ALA A 195 11.48 -12.17 12.97
C ALA A 195 10.23 -11.32 13.04
N VAL A 196 10.40 -10.00 13.00
CA VAL A 196 9.31 -9.04 13.14
C VAL A 196 9.40 -7.94 12.09
N MET A 197 8.27 -7.27 11.86
CA MET A 197 8.15 -6.11 11.01
C MET A 197 7.50 -4.96 11.79
N ALA A 198 8.06 -3.76 11.64
CA ALA A 198 7.45 -2.54 12.17
C ALA A 198 6.21 -2.16 11.35
N LEU A 199 5.17 -1.67 12.02
CA LEU A 199 3.87 -1.32 11.44
C LEU A 199 3.59 0.19 11.46
N ARG A 200 4.55 0.98 11.90
CA ARG A 200 4.51 2.44 11.92
C ARG A 200 5.89 3.01 11.66
N ASN A 201 5.92 4.29 11.27
CA ASN A 201 7.17 5.04 11.24
C ASN A 201 7.57 5.45 12.67
N ASP A 202 8.85 5.46 12.94
CA ASP A 202 9.41 6.01 14.15
C ASP A 202 9.58 7.53 14.03
N THR A 203 9.28 8.26 15.10
CA THR A 203 9.48 9.72 15.16
C THR A 203 10.95 10.12 15.03
N ASP A 204 11.85 9.31 15.59
CA ASP A 204 13.30 9.52 15.55
C ASP A 204 13.97 8.91 14.31
N ARG A 205 13.15 8.41 13.36
CA ARG A 205 13.61 7.79 12.10
C ARG A 205 14.56 6.60 12.25
N GLN A 206 14.51 5.90 13.38
CA GLN A 206 15.33 4.71 13.62
C GLN A 206 14.83 3.52 12.81
N TYR A 207 13.54 3.49 12.48
CA TYR A 207 12.88 2.53 11.58
C TYR A 207 11.68 3.18 10.88
N VAL A 208 11.21 2.55 9.83
CA VAL A 208 10.00 2.97 9.10
C VAL A 208 8.99 1.83 9.04
N ASN A 209 7.77 2.13 8.66
CA ASN A 209 6.76 1.11 8.40
C ASN A 209 7.27 0.11 7.34
N GLY A 210 7.20 -1.18 7.66
CA GLY A 210 7.76 -2.24 6.83
C GLY A 210 9.20 -2.64 7.18
N SER A 211 9.92 -1.90 8.04
CA SER A 211 11.27 -2.29 8.48
C SER A 211 11.26 -3.65 9.14
N LEU A 212 12.13 -4.54 8.66
CA LEU A 212 12.32 -5.88 9.19
C LEU A 212 13.35 -5.87 10.31
N GLY A 213 13.15 -6.74 11.29
CA GLY A 213 14.07 -6.87 12.44
C GLY A 213 13.94 -8.22 13.13
N THR A 214 14.76 -8.40 14.15
CA THR A 214 14.76 -9.59 15.02
C THR A 214 14.64 -9.18 16.47
N VAL A 215 13.76 -9.83 17.22
CA VAL A 215 13.65 -9.62 18.67
C VAL A 215 14.92 -10.15 19.33
N ARG A 216 15.65 -9.27 20.01
CA ARG A 216 16.91 -9.59 20.73
C ARG A 216 16.69 -9.87 22.21
N GLY A 217 15.51 -9.60 22.72
CA GLY A 217 15.12 -9.79 24.09
C GLY A 217 13.99 -8.87 24.48
N PHE A 218 13.77 -8.74 25.76
CA PHE A 218 12.72 -7.91 26.33
C PHE A 218 13.30 -7.04 27.44
N ALA A 219 12.80 -5.81 27.55
CA ALA A 219 13.15 -4.93 28.65
C ALA A 219 12.70 -5.55 29.99
N GLN A 220 13.32 -5.12 31.08
CA GLN A 220 12.91 -5.57 32.41
C GLN A 220 11.44 -5.26 32.69
N GLU A 221 10.71 -6.10 33.42
CA GLU A 221 9.28 -5.91 33.73
C GLU A 221 8.99 -4.56 34.37
N ASN A 222 9.86 -4.06 35.26
CA ASN A 222 9.75 -2.74 35.87
C ASN A 222 9.90 -1.57 34.84
N LYS A 223 10.33 -1.88 33.62
CA LYS A 223 10.41 -0.96 32.46
C LYS A 223 9.40 -1.31 31.39
N GLY A 224 8.36 -2.09 31.71
CA GLY A 224 7.24 -2.43 30.85
C GLY A 224 7.41 -3.69 30.01
N GLY A 225 8.50 -4.45 30.14
CA GLY A 225 8.69 -5.72 29.43
C GLY A 225 8.75 -5.61 27.90
N TRP A 226 8.94 -4.41 27.35
CA TRP A 226 8.85 -4.14 25.92
C TRP A 226 9.87 -4.90 25.08
N PRO A 227 9.53 -5.37 23.87
CA PRO A 227 10.47 -6.06 23.01
C PRO A 227 11.60 -5.13 22.54
N ILE A 228 12.81 -5.65 22.55
CA ILE A 228 14.00 -4.99 22.02
C ILE A 228 14.27 -5.60 20.65
N VAL A 229 14.19 -4.80 19.61
CA VAL A 229 14.31 -5.23 18.20
C VAL A 229 15.57 -4.65 17.59
N GLU A 230 16.38 -5.51 16.98
CA GLU A 230 17.45 -5.11 16.06
C GLU A 230 16.90 -5.12 14.66
N PHE A 231 16.79 -3.95 14.05
CA PHE A 231 16.35 -3.77 12.66
C PHE A 231 17.50 -4.04 11.67
N GLU A 232 17.14 -4.27 10.40
CA GLU A 232 18.12 -4.58 9.34
C GLU A 232 19.12 -3.45 9.07
N ASN A 233 18.74 -2.20 9.32
CA ASN A 233 19.64 -1.04 9.27
C ASN A 233 20.65 -0.97 10.42
N GLY A 234 20.64 -1.95 11.34
CA GLY A 234 21.56 -2.05 12.48
C GLY A 234 21.08 -1.34 13.75
N ASN A 235 19.99 -0.59 13.70
CA ASN A 235 19.45 0.10 14.86
C ASN A 235 18.80 -0.90 15.83
N ILE A 236 19.06 -0.71 17.14
CA ILE A 236 18.45 -1.51 18.22
C ILE A 236 17.48 -0.61 18.98
N VAL A 237 16.19 -0.95 18.93
CA VAL A 237 15.13 -0.12 19.47
C VAL A 237 14.26 -0.91 20.45
N THR A 238 13.91 -0.29 21.57
CA THR A 238 12.88 -0.82 22.48
C THR A 238 11.51 -0.38 21.98
N MET A 239 10.74 -1.32 21.49
CA MET A 239 9.45 -1.09 20.83
C MET A 239 8.34 -0.93 21.86
N LYS A 240 7.94 0.31 22.13
CA LYS A 240 6.82 0.62 23.03
C LYS A 240 5.48 0.56 22.28
N GLN A 241 4.38 0.66 23.02
CA GLN A 241 3.05 0.79 22.42
C GLN A 241 2.96 2.05 21.56
N ALA A 242 2.27 1.91 20.44
CA ALA A 242 1.82 3.02 19.58
C ALA A 242 0.30 3.11 19.64
N THR A 243 -0.22 4.28 19.32
CA THR A 243 -1.65 4.55 19.35
C THR A 243 -2.20 4.64 17.93
N TRP A 244 -3.30 3.94 17.66
CA TRP A 244 -4.15 4.13 16.48
C TRP A 244 -5.42 4.84 16.94
N GLU A 245 -5.73 5.95 16.31
CA GLU A 245 -6.85 6.82 16.71
C GLU A 245 -7.84 7.01 15.58
N MET A 246 -9.09 7.13 15.94
CA MET A 246 -10.14 7.62 15.05
C MET A 246 -10.54 9.00 15.55
N MET A 247 -10.34 10.00 14.70
CA MET A 247 -10.56 11.39 15.00
C MET A 247 -11.85 11.91 14.34
N ASP A 248 -12.47 12.91 14.98
CA ASP A 248 -13.49 13.77 14.37
C ASP A 248 -13.08 15.21 14.70
N GLY A 249 -12.50 15.89 13.71
CA GLY A 249 -11.74 17.12 13.96
C GLY A 249 -10.63 16.87 15.00
N ASP A 250 -10.59 17.65 16.05
CA ASP A 250 -9.61 17.52 17.14
C ASP A 250 -10.04 16.52 18.23
N THR A 251 -11.20 15.90 18.08
CA THR A 251 -11.74 14.97 19.10
C THR A 251 -11.40 13.52 18.79
N VAL A 252 -10.71 12.83 19.72
CA VAL A 252 -10.48 11.40 19.62
C VAL A 252 -11.76 10.65 19.94
N LEU A 253 -12.32 9.95 18.97
CA LEU A 253 -13.54 9.14 19.13
C LEU A 253 -13.27 7.74 19.67
N ALA A 254 -12.16 7.13 19.23
CA ALA A 254 -11.74 5.81 19.67
C ALA A 254 -10.21 5.66 19.51
N SER A 255 -9.60 4.83 20.34
CA SER A 255 -8.17 4.54 20.30
C SER A 255 -7.90 3.06 20.51
N VAL A 256 -6.84 2.56 19.88
CA VAL A 256 -6.24 1.25 20.13
C VAL A 256 -4.75 1.42 20.40
N PHE A 257 -4.27 0.86 21.47
CA PHE A 257 -2.86 0.89 21.89
C PHE A 257 -2.29 -0.51 21.74
N GLN A 258 -1.21 -0.66 20.97
CA GLN A 258 -0.55 -1.94 20.79
C GLN A 258 0.92 -1.72 20.42
N VAL A 259 1.77 -2.69 20.68
CA VAL A 259 3.14 -2.70 20.15
C VAL A 259 3.07 -2.74 18.61
N PRO A 260 3.71 -1.80 17.89
CA PRO A 260 3.59 -1.68 16.44
C PRO A 260 4.45 -2.72 15.70
N LEU A 261 4.28 -3.99 16.07
CA LEU A 261 5.01 -5.12 15.49
C LEU A 261 4.05 -6.24 15.08
N ARG A 262 4.52 -7.04 14.12
CA ARG A 262 3.97 -8.36 13.82
C ARG A 262 5.09 -9.33 13.48
N CYS A 263 4.85 -10.64 13.59
CA CYS A 263 5.76 -11.64 13.06
C CYS A 263 5.89 -11.52 11.54
N ALA A 264 7.10 -11.69 11.02
CA ALA A 264 7.43 -11.41 9.63
C ALA A 264 8.30 -12.49 8.95
N TRP A 265 8.12 -13.76 9.28
CA TRP A 265 8.65 -14.86 8.47
C TRP A 265 7.86 -15.07 7.18
N GLY A 266 6.57 -14.72 7.20
CA GLY A 266 5.68 -14.71 6.05
C GLY A 266 4.90 -13.42 5.98
N ILE A 267 4.80 -12.87 4.75
CA ILE A 267 4.06 -11.65 4.45
C ILE A 267 3.23 -11.92 3.19
N THR A 268 1.98 -11.47 3.17
CA THR A 268 1.18 -11.55 1.94
C THR A 268 1.65 -10.53 0.92
N ILE A 269 1.45 -10.82 -0.37
CA ILE A 269 1.80 -9.90 -1.45
C ILE A 269 1.13 -8.52 -1.24
N HIS A 270 -0.15 -8.50 -0.83
CA HIS A 270 -0.87 -7.27 -0.52
C HIS A 270 -0.18 -6.44 0.58
N LYS A 271 0.23 -7.10 1.66
CA LYS A 271 0.90 -6.43 2.79
C LYS A 271 2.34 -6.03 2.48
N SER A 272 2.99 -6.63 1.46
CA SER A 272 4.33 -6.27 1.01
C SER A 272 4.34 -5.08 0.03
N GLN A 273 3.18 -4.62 -0.42
CA GLN A 273 3.08 -3.48 -1.32
C GLN A 273 3.71 -2.22 -0.67
N GLY A 274 4.51 -1.49 -1.43
CA GLY A 274 5.25 -0.33 -0.92
C GLY A 274 6.58 -0.65 -0.21
N MET A 275 6.83 -1.91 0.16
CA MET A 275 8.07 -2.32 0.82
C MET A 275 9.21 -2.54 -0.19
N THR A 276 10.44 -2.43 0.29
CA THR A 276 11.66 -2.86 -0.42
C THR A 276 12.37 -3.90 0.45
N LEU A 277 12.78 -5.01 -0.16
CA LEU A 277 13.40 -6.14 0.53
C LEU A 277 14.74 -6.46 -0.12
N ASP A 278 15.80 -6.61 0.67
CA ASP A 278 17.10 -7.08 0.16
C ASP A 278 16.97 -8.47 -0.47
N ARG A 279 16.16 -9.33 0.14
CA ARG A 279 15.93 -10.69 -0.32
C ARG A 279 14.59 -11.24 0.17
N ALA A 280 13.96 -12.04 -0.68
CA ALA A 280 12.70 -12.71 -0.34
C ALA A 280 12.60 -14.09 -1.00
N VAL A 281 12.03 -15.06 -0.27
CA VAL A 281 11.53 -16.31 -0.85
C VAL A 281 10.07 -16.12 -1.19
N MET A 282 9.71 -16.24 -2.47
CA MET A 282 8.36 -15.99 -2.97
C MET A 282 7.71 -17.30 -3.43
N ASP A 283 6.52 -17.60 -2.90
CA ASP A 283 5.68 -18.67 -3.42
C ASP A 283 4.57 -18.07 -4.29
N LEU A 284 4.74 -18.14 -5.59
CA LEU A 284 3.82 -17.60 -6.61
C LEU A 284 2.96 -18.68 -7.27
N LYS A 285 2.91 -19.89 -6.70
CA LYS A 285 2.08 -21.01 -7.24
C LYS A 285 0.59 -20.69 -7.27
N ARG A 286 0.14 -19.80 -6.38
CA ARG A 286 -1.27 -19.46 -6.18
C ARG A 286 -1.60 -18.03 -6.56
N THR A 287 -0.82 -17.39 -7.43
CA THR A 287 -1.21 -16.10 -7.99
C THR A 287 -2.53 -16.24 -8.75
N PHE A 288 -3.50 -15.38 -8.46
CA PHE A 288 -4.84 -15.48 -9.02
C PHE A 288 -5.32 -14.16 -9.68
N ALA A 289 -4.76 -13.03 -9.29
CA ALA A 289 -5.12 -11.72 -9.82
C ALA A 289 -3.99 -11.12 -10.67
N PRO A 290 -4.33 -10.37 -11.74
CA PRO A 290 -3.36 -9.57 -12.48
C PRO A 290 -2.56 -8.65 -11.55
N GLY A 291 -1.28 -8.43 -11.86
CA GLY A 291 -0.38 -7.59 -11.07
C GLY A 291 0.22 -8.24 -9.82
N MET A 292 -0.30 -9.39 -9.34
CA MET A 292 0.25 -10.04 -8.14
C MET A 292 1.72 -10.42 -8.29
N GLY A 293 2.09 -11.03 -9.42
CA GLY A 293 3.48 -11.42 -9.68
C GLY A 293 4.38 -10.20 -9.82
N TYR A 294 3.94 -9.18 -10.57
CA TYR A 294 4.65 -7.92 -10.70
C TYR A 294 4.91 -7.28 -9.33
N VAL A 295 3.87 -7.15 -8.48
CA VAL A 295 4.02 -6.60 -7.13
C VAL A 295 5.00 -7.41 -6.30
N ALA A 296 4.92 -8.74 -6.34
CA ALA A 296 5.83 -9.59 -5.57
C ALA A 296 7.28 -9.42 -6.04
N LEU A 297 7.53 -9.60 -7.33
CA LEU A 297 8.87 -9.52 -7.92
C LEU A 297 9.51 -8.14 -7.75
N SER A 298 8.71 -7.07 -7.84
CA SER A 298 9.18 -5.70 -7.64
C SER A 298 9.53 -5.35 -6.19
N ARG A 299 9.36 -6.27 -5.23
CA ARG A 299 9.75 -6.02 -3.84
C ARG A 299 11.24 -6.13 -3.59
N VAL A 300 11.97 -6.92 -4.36
CA VAL A 300 13.42 -7.08 -4.20
C VAL A 300 14.21 -6.13 -5.11
N GLU A 301 15.38 -5.73 -4.65
CA GLU A 301 16.24 -4.77 -5.37
C GLU A 301 16.96 -5.43 -6.55
N SER A 302 17.30 -6.71 -6.44
CA SER A 302 18.08 -7.41 -7.45
C SER A 302 17.65 -8.85 -7.65
N LEU A 303 18.00 -9.44 -8.80
CA LEU A 303 17.81 -10.86 -9.07
C LEU A 303 18.51 -11.74 -8.02
N GLY A 304 19.65 -11.29 -7.48
CA GLY A 304 20.38 -11.97 -6.42
C GLY A 304 19.58 -12.16 -5.14
N GLY A 305 18.73 -11.20 -4.80
CA GLY A 305 17.82 -11.23 -3.65
C GLY A 305 16.53 -12.04 -3.86
N LEU A 306 16.22 -12.41 -5.10
CA LEU A 306 15.03 -13.16 -5.47
C LEU A 306 15.24 -14.67 -5.28
N TYR A 307 14.31 -15.34 -4.60
CA TYR A 307 14.24 -16.80 -4.46
C TYR A 307 12.80 -17.24 -4.71
N LEU A 308 12.57 -18.18 -5.62
CA LEU A 308 11.24 -18.65 -5.98
C LEU A 308 11.01 -20.07 -5.44
N ALA A 309 10.06 -20.21 -4.51
CA ALA A 309 9.63 -21.52 -4.01
C ALA A 309 8.70 -22.23 -5.00
N GLY A 310 8.06 -21.46 -5.87
CA GLY A 310 7.24 -21.96 -6.97
C GLY A 310 6.53 -20.82 -7.69
N VAL A 311 6.12 -21.13 -8.92
CA VAL A 311 5.53 -20.16 -9.86
C VAL A 311 4.33 -20.78 -10.57
N ASN A 312 3.46 -19.93 -11.11
CA ASN A 312 2.46 -20.29 -12.11
C ASN A 312 2.43 -19.21 -13.21
N GLU A 313 1.83 -19.52 -14.36
CA GLU A 313 1.78 -18.60 -15.50
C GLU A 313 1.03 -17.29 -15.21
N ARG A 314 0.13 -17.29 -14.24
CA ARG A 314 -0.63 -16.07 -13.87
C ARG A 314 0.23 -15.00 -13.20
N MET A 315 1.44 -15.33 -12.76
CA MET A 315 2.37 -14.35 -12.22
C MET A 315 2.81 -13.29 -13.23
N PHE A 316 2.72 -13.60 -14.53
CA PHE A 316 3.05 -12.70 -15.62
C PHE A 316 1.87 -11.83 -16.07
N LEU A 317 0.67 -12.07 -15.54
CA LEU A 317 -0.50 -11.34 -15.97
C LEU A 317 -0.54 -9.94 -15.33
N VAL A 318 -0.74 -8.95 -16.18
CA VAL A 318 -1.13 -7.59 -15.81
C VAL A 318 -2.54 -7.32 -16.32
N SER A 319 -3.19 -6.27 -15.80
CA SER A 319 -4.51 -5.87 -16.29
C SER A 319 -4.39 -5.36 -17.73
N PRO A 320 -5.15 -5.90 -18.71
CA PRO A 320 -5.19 -5.33 -20.06
C PRO A 320 -5.59 -3.86 -20.06
N ASP A 321 -6.52 -3.48 -19.19
CA ASP A 321 -6.96 -2.08 -19.06
C ASP A 321 -5.81 -1.18 -18.57
N ALA A 322 -4.92 -1.71 -17.70
CA ALA A 322 -3.74 -0.98 -17.27
C ALA A 322 -2.73 -0.76 -18.39
N VAL A 323 -2.57 -1.73 -19.30
CA VAL A 323 -1.67 -1.59 -20.48
C VAL A 323 -2.16 -0.50 -21.42
N VAL A 324 -3.47 -0.49 -21.71
CA VAL A 324 -4.07 0.56 -22.54
C VAL A 324 -3.91 1.93 -21.87
N LEU A 325 -4.29 2.02 -20.60
CA LEU A 325 -4.20 3.25 -19.83
C LEU A 325 -2.76 3.78 -19.73
N ASP A 326 -1.76 2.89 -19.64
CA ASP A 326 -0.34 3.29 -19.59
C ASP A 326 0.08 4.04 -20.86
N GLY A 327 -0.39 3.58 -22.04
CA GLY A 327 -0.18 4.28 -23.31
C GLY A 327 -0.75 5.68 -23.28
N ASP A 328 -2.03 5.81 -22.91
CA ASP A 328 -2.73 7.11 -22.83
C ASP A 328 -2.03 8.07 -21.85
N LEU A 329 -1.59 7.56 -20.70
CA LEU A 329 -0.89 8.37 -19.69
C LEU A 329 0.49 8.83 -20.16
N ARG A 330 1.22 8.01 -20.91
CA ARG A 330 2.50 8.39 -21.51
C ARG A 330 2.32 9.50 -22.54
N GLU A 331 1.33 9.38 -23.42
CA GLU A 331 0.99 10.41 -24.41
C GLU A 331 0.58 11.73 -23.73
N ALA A 332 -0.29 11.66 -22.74
CA ALA A 332 -0.72 12.83 -21.97
C ALA A 332 0.45 13.52 -21.25
N SER A 333 1.38 12.73 -20.71
CA SER A 333 2.58 13.27 -20.04
C SER A 333 3.54 13.93 -21.03
N ALA A 334 3.70 13.37 -22.24
CA ALA A 334 4.51 13.98 -23.28
C ALA A 334 3.92 15.32 -23.72
N ALA A 335 2.61 15.37 -23.98
CA ALA A 335 1.92 16.60 -24.32
C ALA A 335 2.04 17.67 -23.20
N ALA A 336 1.91 17.27 -21.94
CA ALA A 336 2.09 18.16 -20.80
C ALA A 336 3.54 18.71 -20.71
N SER A 337 4.54 17.88 -21.04
CA SER A 337 5.93 18.29 -21.07
C SER A 337 6.22 19.30 -22.18
N ASP A 338 5.65 19.09 -23.37
CA ASP A 338 5.77 20.02 -24.50
C ASP A 338 5.11 21.35 -24.15
N GLN A 339 3.91 21.34 -23.58
CA GLN A 339 3.22 22.55 -23.14
C GLN A 339 4.04 23.31 -22.08
N LEU A 340 4.65 22.59 -21.11
CA LEU A 340 5.51 23.20 -20.11
C LEU A 340 6.75 23.84 -20.73
N ALA A 341 7.34 23.21 -21.76
CA ALA A 341 8.49 23.76 -22.47
C ALA A 341 8.14 25.05 -23.23
N ASP A 342 6.96 25.10 -23.84
CA ASP A 342 6.51 26.24 -24.65
C ASP A 342 6.03 27.42 -23.79
N GLU A 343 5.26 27.15 -22.74
CA GLU A 343 4.60 28.19 -21.91
C GLU A 343 5.33 28.48 -20.57
N GLY A 344 6.31 27.63 -20.20
CA GLY A 344 7.06 27.72 -18.96
C GLY A 344 6.16 27.56 -17.73
N ALA A 345 6.46 28.27 -16.65
CA ALA A 345 5.72 28.17 -15.40
C ALA A 345 4.25 28.61 -15.49
N ASN A 346 3.79 29.12 -16.63
CA ASN A 346 2.40 29.53 -16.85
C ASN A 346 1.54 28.43 -17.47
N ALA A 347 2.13 27.35 -17.97
CA ALA A 347 1.48 26.28 -18.71
C ALA A 347 0.22 25.70 -18.03
N PHE A 348 0.22 25.63 -16.70
CA PHE A 348 -0.83 25.00 -15.90
C PHE A 348 -1.43 25.94 -14.85
N LYS A 349 -1.32 27.24 -15.05
CA LYS A 349 -2.05 28.19 -14.19
C LYS A 349 -3.54 28.00 -14.41
N PRO A 350 -4.35 27.96 -13.33
CA PRO A 350 -5.79 28.06 -13.47
C PRO A 350 -6.14 29.34 -14.26
N ALA A 351 -7.11 29.26 -15.16
CA ALA A 351 -7.67 30.45 -15.77
C ALA A 351 -7.99 31.47 -14.65
N GLU A 352 -7.57 32.72 -14.85
CA GLU A 352 -7.72 33.77 -13.84
C GLU A 352 -9.11 33.69 -13.21
N GLN A 353 -9.13 33.49 -11.89
CA GLN A 353 -10.36 33.48 -11.12
C GLN A 353 -10.88 34.92 -11.12
N ASP A 354 -12.04 35.13 -11.72
CA ASP A 354 -12.83 36.32 -11.42
C ASP A 354 -12.92 36.44 -9.89
N GLU A 355 -12.53 37.61 -9.36
CA GLU A 355 -12.48 37.95 -7.96
C GLU A 355 -13.83 37.68 -7.26
N PHE A 356 -14.03 36.44 -6.78
CA PHE A 356 -15.00 36.22 -5.71
C PHE A 356 -14.24 36.30 -4.38
N GLY A 357 -14.56 37.35 -3.65
CA GLY A 357 -13.90 37.87 -2.46
C GLY A 357 -13.23 36.85 -1.58
N ALA A 358 -11.97 37.13 -1.28
CA ALA A 358 -11.24 36.49 -0.19
C ALA A 358 -12.06 36.63 1.10
N ASN A 359 -12.44 35.52 1.68
CA ASN A 359 -13.04 35.46 2.99
C ASN A 359 -11.92 35.75 4.01
N PRO A 360 -12.03 36.75 4.89
CA PRO A 360 -10.97 37.13 5.83
C PRO A 360 -10.63 36.06 6.88
N ASP A 361 -11.35 34.94 6.91
CA ASP A 361 -11.22 33.89 7.92
C ASP A 361 -10.37 32.68 7.47
N ASP A 362 -9.67 32.75 6.33
CA ASP A 362 -8.85 31.63 5.82
C ASP A 362 -7.43 31.51 6.45
N ASP A 363 -7.18 32.18 7.57
CA ASP A 363 -5.88 32.17 8.28
C ASP A 363 -5.56 30.84 9.03
N PHE A 364 -6.41 29.79 8.91
CA PHE A 364 -6.22 28.51 9.59
C PHE A 364 -5.49 27.43 8.78
N ALA A 365 -5.01 27.71 7.57
CA ALA A 365 -4.49 26.68 6.67
C ALA A 365 -2.96 26.54 6.60
N GLN A 366 -2.17 27.30 7.36
CA GLN A 366 -0.71 27.27 7.22
C GLN A 366 0.07 26.40 8.23
N ASP A 367 -0.58 25.83 9.24
CA ASP A 367 0.12 25.07 10.30
C ASP A 367 -0.09 23.54 10.28
N ALA A 368 -0.64 22.95 9.22
CA ALA A 368 -0.99 21.52 9.18
C ALA A 368 -0.26 20.69 8.12
N LEU A 369 1.01 21.00 7.80
CA LEU A 369 1.84 20.16 6.93
C LEU A 369 3.28 20.11 7.45
N PHE A 370 3.50 19.30 8.51
CA PHE A 370 4.79 18.60 8.71
C PHE A 370 4.57 17.34 9.55
#